data_fc2885fab3f3e3e05a607e2987aedc65
#
_entry.id   fc2885fab3f3e3e05a607e2987aedc65
#
_cell.length_a   1.000
_cell.length_b   1.000
_cell.length_c   1.000
_cell.angle_alpha   90.00
_cell.angle_beta   90.00
_cell.angle_gamma   90.00
#
_symmetry.space_group_name_H-M   'P 1'
#
loop_
_entity.id
_entity.type
_entity.pdbx_description
1 polymer ?
#
loop_
_entity_poly.entity_id
_entity_poly.type
_entity_poly.pdbx_seq_one_letter_code
_entity_poly.pdbx_strand_id
1 'polypeptide(L)'
;MESFLNSFLQPIVDFANDWIINIGPSVGGEQIAIMVILLLGTGLYLTVRTGFVQFTRLGHGFGVTTGKYDDPDDPGDVSHFQALTTALSATVGIGNIAGVAMAIHWGGPGALFWMWITALLGMATKYSEVTLAQKYRITDEVGTVAGGPMYY
;
A
#
# COMPACT_ATOMS: atom_id res chain seq x y z
N MET A 1 2.96 -33.24 18.90
CA MET A 1 2.49 -31.84 18.87
C MET A 1 2.38 -31.34 17.41
N GLU A 2 3.38 -31.57 16.56
CA GLU A 2 3.32 -31.20 15.13
C GLU A 2 2.19 -31.86 14.34
N SER A 3 1.94 -33.17 14.55
CA SER A 3 0.87 -33.89 13.86
C SER A 3 -0.53 -33.35 14.24
N PHE A 4 -0.73 -32.95 15.48
CA PHE A 4 -1.98 -32.36 15.95
C PHE A 4 -2.16 -30.94 15.36
N LEU A 5 -1.11 -30.12 15.37
CA LEU A 5 -1.14 -28.78 14.76
C LEU A 5 -1.41 -28.87 13.25
N ASN A 6 -0.76 -29.77 12.55
CA ASN A 6 -0.98 -29.98 11.13
C ASN A 6 -2.41 -30.47 10.84
N SER A 7 -2.94 -31.43 11.60
CA SER A 7 -4.32 -31.92 11.38
C SER A 7 -5.39 -30.88 11.68
N PHE A 8 -5.14 -29.93 12.60
CA PHE A 8 -6.07 -28.87 12.95
C PHE A 8 -5.94 -27.64 12.05
N LEU A 9 -4.69 -27.24 11.73
CA LEU A 9 -4.44 -26.04 10.95
C LEU A 9 -4.53 -26.28 9.42
N GLN A 10 -4.18 -27.49 8.95
CA GLN A 10 -4.17 -27.78 7.52
C GLN A 10 -5.52 -27.54 6.84
N PRO A 11 -6.67 -27.96 7.38
CA PRO A 11 -7.97 -27.66 6.75
C PRO A 11 -8.28 -26.16 6.65
N ILE A 12 -7.81 -25.37 7.64
CA ILE A 12 -8.00 -23.92 7.63
C ILE A 12 -7.09 -23.28 6.57
N VAL A 13 -5.85 -23.75 6.47
CA VAL A 13 -4.89 -23.27 5.46
C VAL A 13 -5.34 -23.67 4.06
N ASP A 14 -5.83 -24.89 3.86
CA ASP A 14 -6.35 -25.35 2.57
C ASP A 14 -7.59 -24.56 2.18
N PHE A 15 -8.53 -24.34 3.10
CA PHE A 15 -9.68 -23.47 2.85
C PHE A 15 -9.25 -22.04 2.50
N ALA A 16 -8.29 -21.46 3.21
CA ALA A 16 -7.78 -20.13 2.91
C ALA A 16 -7.07 -20.07 1.55
N ASN A 17 -6.29 -21.08 1.21
CA ASN A 17 -5.64 -21.19 -0.09
C ASN A 17 -6.66 -21.32 -1.23
N ASP A 18 -7.64 -22.19 -1.09
CA ASP A 18 -8.63 -22.45 -2.13
C ASP A 18 -9.55 -21.25 -2.36
N TRP A 19 -9.97 -20.56 -1.29
CA TRP A 19 -10.95 -19.48 -1.37
C TRP A 19 -10.35 -18.07 -1.50
N ILE A 20 -9.11 -17.87 -1.08
CA ILE A 20 -8.49 -16.54 -1.06
C ILE A 20 -7.37 -16.43 -2.10
N ILE A 21 -6.51 -17.45 -2.19
CA ILE A 21 -5.32 -17.43 -3.03
C ILE A 21 -5.59 -18.02 -4.42
N ASN A 22 -6.34 -19.13 -4.48
CA ASN A 22 -6.57 -19.89 -5.72
C ASN A 22 -7.81 -19.46 -6.50
N ILE A 23 -8.63 -18.51 -5.99
CA ILE A 23 -9.74 -17.93 -6.77
C ILE A 23 -9.16 -16.93 -7.78
N GLY A 24 -9.15 -17.33 -9.06
CA GLY A 24 -8.73 -16.46 -10.13
C GLY A 24 -8.55 -17.21 -11.45
N PRO A 25 -8.34 -16.49 -12.55
CA PRO A 25 -8.09 -17.10 -13.85
C PRO A 25 -6.73 -17.79 -13.88
N SER A 26 -6.65 -18.92 -14.53
CA SER A 26 -5.38 -19.60 -14.82
C SER A 26 -4.78 -19.03 -16.10
N VAL A 27 -3.53 -18.59 -16.02
CA VAL A 27 -2.77 -18.10 -17.17
C VAL A 27 -1.43 -18.86 -17.22
N GLY A 28 -1.18 -19.58 -18.31
CA GLY A 28 0.06 -20.35 -18.49
C GLY A 28 0.24 -21.52 -17.53
N GLY A 29 -0.86 -22.03 -16.93
CA GLY A 29 -0.83 -23.13 -15.96
C GLY A 29 -0.70 -22.70 -14.50
N GLU A 30 -0.50 -21.41 -14.25
CA GLU A 30 -0.46 -20.82 -12.90
C GLU A 30 -1.77 -20.08 -12.60
N GLN A 31 -2.25 -20.18 -11.38
CA GLN A 31 -3.43 -19.44 -10.92
C GLN A 31 -3.04 -18.04 -10.46
N ILE A 32 -3.70 -17.02 -11.02
CA ILE A 32 -3.52 -15.64 -10.58
C ILE A 32 -4.61 -15.33 -9.56
N ALA A 33 -4.22 -15.06 -8.31
CA ALA A 33 -5.17 -14.71 -7.27
C ALA A 33 -6.01 -13.48 -7.68
N ILE A 34 -7.33 -13.57 -7.54
CA ILE A 34 -8.25 -12.47 -7.88
C ILE A 34 -7.92 -11.19 -7.13
N MET A 35 -7.39 -11.31 -5.93
CA MET A 35 -6.92 -10.20 -5.11
C MET A 35 -5.83 -9.38 -5.83
N VAL A 36 -4.89 -10.06 -6.51
CA VAL A 36 -3.84 -9.39 -7.30
C VAL A 36 -4.45 -8.61 -8.46
N ILE A 37 -5.41 -9.21 -9.15
CA ILE A 37 -6.11 -8.57 -10.28
C ILE A 37 -6.86 -7.32 -9.79
N LEU A 38 -7.57 -7.43 -8.65
CA LEU A 38 -8.31 -6.31 -8.07
C LEU A 38 -7.38 -5.19 -7.61
N LEU A 39 -6.26 -5.52 -6.96
CA LEU A 39 -5.28 -4.53 -6.50
C LEU A 39 -4.62 -3.79 -7.69
N LEU A 40 -4.16 -4.52 -8.69
CA LEU A 40 -3.56 -3.92 -9.89
C LEU A 40 -4.59 -3.14 -10.70
N GLY A 41 -5.79 -3.68 -10.86
CA GLY A 41 -6.90 -3.01 -11.55
C GLY A 41 -7.31 -1.72 -10.87
N THR A 42 -7.42 -1.72 -9.54
CA THR A 42 -7.71 -0.52 -8.74
C THR A 42 -6.57 0.50 -8.87
N GLY A 43 -5.33 0.06 -8.78
CA GLY A 43 -4.16 0.94 -8.96
C GLY A 43 -4.11 1.57 -10.35
N LEU A 44 -4.42 0.81 -11.38
CA LEU A 44 -4.50 1.30 -12.76
C LEU A 44 -5.66 2.30 -12.93
N TYR A 45 -6.84 1.95 -12.45
CA TYR A 45 -8.01 2.84 -12.46
C TYR A 45 -7.71 4.16 -11.77
N LEU A 46 -7.15 4.14 -10.57
CA LEU A 46 -6.78 5.34 -9.83
C LEU A 46 -5.68 6.14 -10.52
N THR A 47 -4.69 5.48 -11.12
CA THR A 47 -3.64 6.16 -11.91
C THR A 47 -4.25 6.99 -13.04
N VAL A 48 -5.16 6.41 -13.81
CA VAL A 48 -5.85 7.12 -14.90
C VAL A 48 -6.79 8.20 -14.34
N ARG A 49 -7.55 7.88 -13.30
CA ARG A 49 -8.54 8.79 -12.69
C ARG A 49 -7.91 10.02 -12.05
N THR A 50 -6.72 9.88 -11.46
CA THR A 50 -5.95 10.99 -10.85
C THR A 50 -5.04 11.72 -11.84
N GLY A 51 -5.06 11.37 -13.13
CA GLY A 51 -4.26 11.99 -14.17
C GLY A 51 -2.76 11.77 -14.00
N PHE A 52 -2.35 10.53 -13.70
CA PHE A 52 -0.95 10.14 -13.51
C PHE A 52 -0.25 10.98 -12.44
N VAL A 53 -0.90 11.15 -11.29
CA VAL A 53 -0.44 11.98 -10.17
C VAL A 53 1.00 11.69 -9.75
N GLN A 54 1.43 10.44 -9.81
CA GLN A 54 2.78 10.00 -9.47
C GLN A 54 3.87 10.63 -10.33
N PHE A 55 3.54 11.13 -11.52
CA PHE A 55 4.47 11.85 -12.40
C PHE A 55 4.20 13.35 -12.40
N THR A 56 2.93 13.75 -12.48
CA THR A 56 2.54 15.15 -12.64
C THR A 56 2.76 15.98 -11.38
N ARG A 57 2.69 15.36 -10.19
CA ARG A 57 2.80 16.05 -8.90
C ARG A 57 4.08 15.71 -8.12
N LEU A 58 4.99 14.96 -8.70
CA LEU A 58 6.23 14.56 -8.03
C LEU A 58 7.05 15.76 -7.54
N GLY A 59 7.25 16.76 -8.40
CA GLY A 59 7.98 17.97 -8.04
C GLY A 59 7.32 18.80 -6.94
N HIS A 60 5.98 18.85 -6.95
CA HIS A 60 5.23 19.49 -5.87
C HIS A 60 5.40 18.71 -4.55
N GLY A 61 5.36 17.38 -4.59
CA GLY A 61 5.59 16.54 -3.41
C GLY A 61 6.95 16.78 -2.76
N PHE A 62 8.01 16.92 -3.55
CA PHE A 62 9.31 17.32 -3.02
C PHE A 62 9.30 18.71 -2.37
N GLY A 63 8.59 19.68 -2.96
CA GLY A 63 8.43 21.01 -2.38
C GLY A 63 7.71 21.00 -1.03
N VAL A 64 6.68 20.17 -0.89
CA VAL A 64 5.96 19.98 0.38
C VAL A 64 6.88 19.34 1.44
N THR A 65 7.61 18.31 1.07
CA THR A 65 8.51 17.59 1.99
C THR A 65 9.65 18.46 2.49
N THR A 66 10.14 19.41 1.69
CA THR A 66 11.20 20.35 2.08
C THR A 66 10.72 21.53 2.91
N GLY A 67 9.44 21.56 3.30
CA GLY A 67 8.87 22.62 4.12
C GLY A 67 8.53 23.90 3.39
N LYS A 68 8.53 23.91 2.04
CA LYS A 68 8.23 25.11 1.26
C LYS A 68 6.81 25.64 1.49
N TYR A 69 5.93 24.78 1.93
CA TYR A 69 4.50 25.07 2.16
C TYR A 69 4.11 24.87 3.63
N ASP A 70 5.08 24.76 4.54
CA ASP A 70 4.81 24.69 5.98
C ASP A 70 4.31 26.05 6.46
N ASP A 71 3.13 26.06 7.06
CA ASP A 71 2.57 27.24 7.74
C ASP A 71 2.50 26.93 9.25
N PRO A 72 3.10 27.79 10.11
CA PRO A 72 3.03 27.63 11.56
C PRO A 72 1.62 27.65 12.14
N ASP A 73 0.66 28.25 11.41
CA ASP A 73 -0.74 28.35 11.81
C ASP A 73 -1.61 27.18 11.32
N ASP A 74 -1.03 26.25 10.55
CA ASP A 74 -1.75 25.07 10.07
C ASP A 74 -2.09 24.12 11.24
N PRO A 75 -3.33 23.60 11.30
CA PRO A 75 -3.73 22.67 12.34
C PRO A 75 -3.04 21.31 12.15
N GLY A 76 -2.18 20.95 13.08
CA GLY A 76 -1.47 19.67 13.12
C GLY A 76 -0.31 19.68 14.11
N ASP A 77 0.05 18.48 14.61
CA ASP A 77 1.07 18.34 15.65
C ASP A 77 2.47 18.07 15.08
N VAL A 78 2.58 17.81 13.76
CA VAL A 78 3.82 17.38 13.11
C VAL A 78 4.03 18.09 11.78
N SER A 79 5.29 18.39 11.44
CA SER A 79 5.66 18.94 10.15
C SER A 79 5.48 17.91 9.01
N HIS A 80 5.41 18.37 7.76
CA HIS A 80 5.29 17.50 6.58
C HIS A 80 6.45 16.50 6.48
N PHE A 81 7.66 16.89 6.83
CA PHE A 81 8.82 15.99 6.87
C PHE A 81 8.70 14.94 7.96
N GLN A 82 8.25 15.30 9.17
CA GLN A 82 8.00 14.35 10.25
C GLN A 82 6.90 13.36 9.89
N ALA A 83 5.82 13.82 9.26
CA ALA A 83 4.76 12.95 8.79
C ALA A 83 5.27 11.93 7.75
N LEU A 84 6.08 12.38 6.79
CA LEU A 84 6.70 11.48 5.80
C LEU A 84 7.62 10.45 6.45
N THR A 85 8.52 10.87 7.35
CA THR A 85 9.47 9.95 8.00
C THR A 85 8.76 8.93 8.87
N THR A 86 7.69 9.33 9.57
CA THR A 86 6.85 8.43 10.35
C THR A 86 6.16 7.42 9.46
N ALA A 87 5.56 7.86 8.35
CA ALA A 87 4.91 6.96 7.38
C ALA A 87 5.89 5.96 6.76
N LEU A 88 7.09 6.40 6.38
CA LEU A 88 8.16 5.51 5.87
C LEU A 88 8.58 4.49 6.91
N SER A 89 8.81 4.92 8.16
CA SER A 89 9.19 4.02 9.26
C SER A 89 8.12 2.96 9.54
N ALA A 90 6.85 3.33 9.50
CA ALA A 90 5.74 2.41 9.70
C ALA A 90 5.54 1.43 8.52
N THR A 91 5.94 1.83 7.30
CA THR A 91 5.75 1.02 6.10
C THR A 91 6.88 0.00 5.90
N VAL A 92 8.08 0.29 6.39
CA VAL A 92 9.23 -0.63 6.26
C VAL A 92 9.06 -1.80 7.22
N GLY A 93 8.78 -2.97 6.66
CA GLY A 93 8.59 -4.23 7.39
C GLY A 93 9.41 -5.37 6.80
N ILE A 94 9.27 -6.54 7.39
CA ILE A 94 9.98 -7.74 6.93
C ILE A 94 9.64 -8.12 5.48
N GLY A 95 8.43 -7.80 5.02
CA GLY A 95 8.02 -8.03 3.64
C GLY A 95 8.86 -7.25 2.64
N ASN A 96 9.28 -6.03 2.97
CA ASN A 96 10.12 -5.19 2.12
C ASN A 96 11.58 -5.63 2.08
N ILE A 97 12.01 -6.44 3.02
CA ILE A 97 13.39 -6.94 3.14
C ILE A 97 13.42 -8.42 2.70
N ALA A 98 12.87 -9.31 3.50
CA ALA A 98 12.91 -10.75 3.23
C ALA A 98 12.00 -11.14 2.06
N GLY A 99 10.80 -10.57 1.95
CA GLY A 99 9.87 -10.86 0.86
C GLY A 99 10.41 -10.45 -0.50
N VAL A 100 11.06 -9.29 -0.59
CA VAL A 100 11.73 -8.84 -1.83
C VAL A 100 12.92 -9.75 -2.16
N ALA A 101 13.74 -10.12 -1.18
CA ALA A 101 14.85 -11.04 -1.38
C ALA A 101 14.39 -12.42 -1.91
N MET A 102 13.32 -12.96 -1.33
CA MET A 102 12.72 -14.22 -1.80
C MET A 102 12.14 -14.11 -3.22
N ALA A 103 11.44 -13.01 -3.50
CA ALA A 103 10.88 -12.79 -4.83
C ALA A 103 11.96 -12.69 -5.91
N ILE A 104 13.08 -12.04 -5.62
CA ILE A 104 14.24 -11.97 -6.54
C ILE A 104 14.91 -13.34 -6.66
N HIS A 105 15.02 -14.10 -5.55
CA HIS A 105 15.62 -15.43 -5.55
C HIS A 105 14.88 -16.40 -6.48
N TRP A 106 13.54 -16.38 -6.44
CA TRP A 106 12.71 -17.28 -7.25
C TRP A 106 12.38 -16.74 -8.64
N GLY A 107 12.10 -15.45 -8.75
CA GLY A 107 11.66 -14.81 -10.00
C GLY A 107 12.77 -14.09 -10.78
N GLY A 108 13.99 -14.08 -10.25
CA GLY A 108 15.14 -13.45 -10.90
C GLY A 108 14.93 -11.93 -11.16
N PRO A 109 15.64 -11.36 -12.13
CA PRO A 109 15.53 -9.94 -12.49
C PRO A 109 14.12 -9.53 -12.96
N GLY A 110 13.34 -10.46 -13.49
CA GLY A 110 11.96 -10.23 -13.91
C GLY A 110 11.05 -9.85 -12.74
N ALA A 111 11.26 -10.42 -11.56
CA ALA A 111 10.50 -10.05 -10.38
C ALA A 111 10.72 -8.58 -10.00
N LEU A 112 11.95 -8.09 -10.08
CA LEU A 112 12.27 -6.69 -9.79
C LEU A 112 11.56 -5.72 -10.75
N PHE A 113 11.55 -6.06 -12.04
CA PHE A 113 10.85 -5.27 -13.05
C PHE A 113 9.34 -5.16 -12.74
N TRP A 114 8.69 -6.27 -12.43
CA TRP A 114 7.27 -6.27 -12.07
C TRP A 114 6.99 -5.57 -10.75
N MET A 115 7.90 -5.65 -9.76
CA MET A 115 7.79 -4.89 -8.52
C MET A 115 7.81 -3.38 -8.77
N TRP A 116 8.62 -2.88 -9.69
CA TRP A 116 8.61 -1.45 -10.05
C TRP A 116 7.30 -1.01 -10.70
N ILE A 117 6.76 -1.83 -11.62
CA ILE A 117 5.46 -1.54 -12.24
C ILE A 117 4.34 -1.50 -11.20
N THR A 118 4.29 -2.50 -10.32
CA THR A 118 3.28 -2.53 -9.25
C THR A 118 3.45 -1.39 -8.25
N ALA A 119 4.68 -0.98 -7.96
CA ALA A 119 4.95 0.18 -7.11
C ALA A 119 4.41 1.48 -7.72
N LEU A 120 4.60 1.70 -9.03
CA LEU A 120 4.04 2.86 -9.73
C LEU A 120 2.51 2.92 -9.61
N LEU A 121 1.83 1.79 -9.77
CA LEU A 121 0.37 1.71 -9.59
C LEU A 121 -0.03 1.91 -8.12
N GLY A 122 0.74 1.35 -7.19
CA GLY A 122 0.54 1.50 -5.76
C GLY A 122 0.65 2.94 -5.26
N MET A 123 1.49 3.76 -5.90
CA MET A 123 1.59 5.19 -5.57
C MET A 123 0.26 5.93 -5.73
N ALA A 124 -0.49 5.67 -6.80
CA ALA A 124 -1.80 6.30 -7.02
C ALA A 124 -2.84 5.84 -5.99
N THR A 125 -2.80 4.57 -5.61
CA THR A 125 -3.66 4.02 -4.55
C THR A 125 -3.35 4.69 -3.21
N LYS A 126 -2.08 4.80 -2.85
CA LYS A 126 -1.67 5.45 -1.60
C LYS A 126 -1.98 6.94 -1.57
N TYR A 127 -1.79 7.62 -2.70
CA TYR A 127 -2.19 9.03 -2.85
C TYR A 127 -3.69 9.22 -2.59
N SER A 128 -4.52 8.36 -3.16
CA SER A 128 -5.98 8.40 -2.96
C SER A 128 -6.38 8.15 -1.51
N GLU A 129 -5.75 7.15 -0.86
CA GLU A 129 -5.95 6.84 0.55
C GLU A 129 -5.63 8.04 1.45
N VAL A 130 -4.46 8.64 1.28
CA VAL A 130 -4.03 9.80 2.08
C VAL A 130 -4.92 11.02 1.83
N THR A 131 -5.34 11.24 0.57
CA THR A 131 -6.26 12.32 0.22
C THR A 131 -7.61 12.16 0.91
N LEU A 132 -8.15 10.92 0.95
CA LEU A 132 -9.38 10.62 1.68
C LEU A 132 -9.20 10.83 3.19
N ALA A 133 -8.09 10.36 3.76
CA ALA A 133 -7.78 10.55 5.17
C ALA A 133 -7.75 12.03 5.57
N GLN A 134 -7.17 12.88 4.73
CA GLN A 134 -7.17 14.33 4.93
C GLN A 134 -8.55 14.95 4.77
N LYS A 135 -9.31 14.54 3.77
CA LYS A 135 -10.64 15.09 3.49
C LYS A 135 -11.65 14.79 4.60
N TYR A 136 -11.57 13.61 5.18
CA TYR A 136 -12.51 13.14 6.20
C TYR A 136 -11.93 13.19 7.63
N ARG A 137 -10.81 13.90 7.82
CA ARG A 137 -10.28 14.12 9.17
C ARG A 137 -11.27 14.93 10.00
N ILE A 138 -11.34 14.60 11.26
CA ILE A 138 -12.12 15.34 12.26
C ILE A 138 -11.18 16.03 13.24
N THR A 139 -11.63 17.17 13.76
CA THR A 139 -10.95 17.86 14.85
C THR A 139 -11.85 17.77 16.08
N ASP A 140 -11.31 17.26 17.18
CA ASP A 140 -12.04 17.14 18.44
C ASP A 140 -12.16 18.50 19.13
N GLU A 141 -13.04 18.61 20.14
CA GLU A 141 -13.27 19.84 20.91
C GLU A 141 -12.00 20.38 21.59
N VAL A 142 -11.01 19.52 21.81
CA VAL A 142 -9.70 19.86 22.41
C VAL A 142 -8.66 20.28 21.35
N GLY A 143 -9.03 20.30 20.06
CA GLY A 143 -8.14 20.64 18.96
C GLY A 143 -7.28 19.48 18.44
N THR A 144 -7.45 18.27 18.95
CA THR A 144 -6.72 17.09 18.45
C THR A 144 -7.29 16.63 17.11
N VAL A 145 -6.41 16.41 16.14
CA VAL A 145 -6.78 15.97 14.79
C VAL A 145 -6.76 14.44 14.70
N ALA A 146 -7.86 13.84 14.27
CA ALA A 146 -7.97 12.41 14.04
C ALA A 146 -8.47 12.12 12.62
N GLY A 147 -7.95 11.07 11.99
CA GLY A 147 -8.29 10.69 10.61
C GLY A 147 -7.81 9.29 10.27
N GLY A 148 -7.96 8.91 9.01
CA GLY A 148 -7.54 7.61 8.48
C GLY A 148 -8.71 6.72 8.04
N PRO A 149 -8.46 5.44 7.68
CA PRO A 149 -9.47 4.53 7.12
C PRO A 149 -10.69 4.31 7.98
N MET A 150 -10.61 4.58 9.27
CA MET A 150 -11.73 4.44 10.22
C MET A 150 -12.77 5.58 10.11
N TYR A 151 -12.46 6.63 9.35
CA TYR A 151 -13.29 7.83 9.24
C TYR A 151 -13.92 8.04 7.86
N TYR A 152 -13.59 7.17 6.87
CA TYR A 152 -14.18 7.20 5.53
C TYR A 152 -14.57 5.83 5.01
#